data_36c1fa2687d905226049647b168ab480
#
_entry.id   36c1fa2687d905226049647b168ab480
#
_cell.length_a   1.000
_cell.length_b   1.000
_cell.length_c   1.000
_cell.angle_alpha   90.00
_cell.angle_beta   90.00
_cell.angle_gamma   90.00
#
_symmetry.space_group_name_H-M   'P 1'
#
loop_
_entity.id
_entity.type
_entity.pdbx_description
1 polymer ?
#
loop_
_entity_poly.entity_id
_entity_poly.type
_entity_poly.pdbx_seq_one_letter_code
_entity_poly.pdbx_strand_id
1 'polypeptide(L)'
;MLIHDMKNGDRFEGYYILQNIAQRTTAAGKPFLTLNLGDRSGTVTAQVWDYTGPIGPGDVGKVAWISGLASEYRGAPQATVYRIRLAEENDDFRVSDLVATAPIEMDKTWDWLVDTVASLEDGDYRAVCQEMLGTYGKQLRLIPAAKSVHHGFVGGLLMHTAYMMRAADFYAGLYPAVDRSLLLAGTLLHDFCKCEEFVTSPLGLVAEYSLKGQLLGHLVLGAEAVSRMADKLHIPEEKSVLLQHMILSHHGEPEFGAAVRPMCIESELLSYLDLIDSRMEIYTENMEETPVGTFSGKIFALDKRIYNHA
;
A
#
# COMPACT_ATOMS: atom_id res chain seq x y z
N MET A 1 -7.41 -21.82 6.35
CA MET A 1 -8.78 -21.39 6.81
C MET A 1 -8.67 -19.92 7.17
N LEU A 2 -9.57 -19.07 6.68
CA LEU A 2 -9.59 -17.66 7.06
C LEU A 2 -10.20 -17.49 8.46
N ILE A 3 -9.73 -16.47 9.19
CA ILE A 3 -10.18 -16.20 10.57
C ILE A 3 -11.69 -15.93 10.63
N HIS A 4 -12.23 -15.18 9.66
CA HIS A 4 -13.67 -14.88 9.58
C HIS A 4 -14.54 -16.15 9.45
N ASP A 5 -14.02 -17.21 8.84
CA ASP A 5 -14.74 -18.46 8.62
C ASP A 5 -14.66 -19.42 9.80
N MET A 6 -13.83 -19.12 10.81
CA MET A 6 -13.62 -19.99 11.98
C MET A 6 -14.87 -20.02 12.86
N LYS A 7 -15.36 -21.22 13.13
CA LYS A 7 -16.48 -21.47 14.07
C LYS A 7 -15.97 -22.18 15.32
N ASN A 8 -16.69 -22.00 16.41
CA ASN A 8 -16.39 -22.70 17.67
C ASN A 8 -16.33 -24.23 17.45
N GLY A 9 -15.21 -24.83 17.80
CA GLY A 9 -14.93 -26.26 17.62
C GLY A 9 -14.20 -26.65 16.34
N ASP A 10 -13.94 -25.71 15.42
CA ASP A 10 -13.19 -25.99 14.21
C ASP A 10 -11.71 -26.19 14.50
N ARG A 11 -11.14 -27.26 13.96
CA ARG A 11 -9.68 -27.42 13.88
C ARG A 11 -9.17 -26.67 12.68
N PHE A 12 -8.11 -25.89 12.89
CA PHE A 12 -7.50 -25.12 11.82
C PHE A 12 -5.99 -25.32 11.78
N GLU A 13 -5.44 -25.18 10.60
CA GLU A 13 -4.01 -25.01 10.37
C GLU A 13 -3.80 -24.08 9.20
N GLY A 14 -2.71 -23.31 9.25
CA GLY A 14 -2.38 -22.33 8.21
C GLY A 14 -1.35 -21.32 8.68
N TYR A 15 -1.10 -20.34 7.81
CA TYR A 15 -0.20 -19.23 8.08
C TYR A 15 -1.00 -18.03 8.53
N TYR A 16 -0.51 -17.34 9.57
CA TYR A 16 -1.14 -16.14 10.16
C TYR A 16 -0.05 -15.15 10.56
N ILE A 17 -0.40 -13.88 10.61
CA ILE A 17 0.49 -12.81 11.08
C ILE A 17 0.43 -12.76 12.60
N LEU A 18 1.57 -12.70 13.26
CA LEU A 18 1.70 -12.45 14.70
C LEU A 18 1.57 -10.93 14.95
N GLN A 19 0.35 -10.42 15.10
CA GLN A 19 0.09 -8.97 15.29
C GLN A 19 0.44 -8.49 16.70
N ASN A 20 0.32 -9.37 17.70
CA ASN A 20 0.72 -9.11 19.07
C ASN A 20 1.15 -10.40 19.76
N ILE A 21 2.15 -10.31 20.63
CA ILE A 21 2.68 -11.43 21.42
C ILE A 21 2.92 -10.96 22.85
N ALA A 22 2.22 -11.56 23.81
CA ALA A 22 2.45 -11.33 25.23
C ALA A 22 2.80 -12.65 25.92
N GLN A 23 3.97 -12.70 26.55
CA GLN A 23 4.37 -13.81 27.41
C GLN A 23 3.77 -13.61 28.79
N ARG A 24 3.13 -14.63 29.32
CA ARG A 24 2.43 -14.61 30.60
C ARG A 24 2.71 -15.89 31.40
N THR A 25 2.35 -15.86 32.67
CA THR A 25 2.45 -17.01 33.57
C THR A 25 1.09 -17.24 34.22
N THR A 26 0.64 -18.49 34.26
CA THR A 26 -0.58 -18.88 35.00
C THR A 26 -0.39 -18.77 36.49
N ALA A 27 -1.48 -18.80 37.27
CA ALA A 27 -1.42 -18.84 38.73
C ALA A 27 -0.64 -20.05 39.27
N ALA A 28 -0.52 -21.12 38.50
CA ALA A 28 0.26 -22.32 38.81
C ALA A 28 1.74 -22.23 38.38
N GLY A 29 2.21 -21.06 37.91
CA GLY A 29 3.60 -20.84 37.51
C GLY A 29 3.95 -21.36 36.12
N LYS A 30 2.98 -21.81 35.31
CA LYS A 30 3.25 -22.32 33.96
C LYS A 30 3.26 -21.17 32.92
N PRO A 31 4.27 -21.13 32.02
CA PRO A 31 4.35 -20.10 31.00
C PRO A 31 3.30 -20.33 29.90
N PHE A 32 2.78 -19.26 29.31
CA PHE A 32 1.95 -19.31 28.13
C PHE A 32 2.09 -18.04 27.29
N LEU A 33 1.75 -18.12 25.98
CA LEU A 33 1.64 -16.95 25.11
C LEU A 33 0.17 -16.58 24.93
N THR A 34 -0.09 -15.28 24.96
CA THR A 34 -1.29 -14.69 24.37
C THR A 34 -0.88 -14.04 23.05
N LEU A 35 -1.51 -14.44 21.97
CA LEU A 35 -1.24 -13.96 20.60
C LEU A 35 -2.48 -13.27 20.04
N ASN A 36 -2.27 -12.23 19.22
CA ASN A 36 -3.27 -11.83 18.26
C ASN A 36 -2.79 -12.32 16.89
N LEU A 37 -3.55 -13.23 16.31
CA LEU A 37 -3.31 -13.77 14.97
C LEU A 37 -4.14 -12.98 13.97
N GLY A 38 -3.54 -12.60 12.85
CA GLY A 38 -4.20 -11.86 11.78
C GLY A 38 -4.11 -12.58 10.44
N ASP A 39 -5.14 -12.44 9.64
CA ASP A 39 -5.13 -12.68 8.20
C ASP A 39 -5.94 -11.57 7.48
N ARG A 40 -6.12 -11.67 6.15
CA ARG A 40 -6.88 -10.67 5.38
C ARG A 40 -8.33 -10.51 5.80
N SER A 41 -8.89 -11.45 6.54
CA SER A 41 -10.31 -11.48 6.93
C SER A 41 -10.56 -10.98 8.36
N GLY A 42 -9.52 -10.82 9.17
CA GLY A 42 -9.67 -10.34 10.53
C GLY A 42 -8.56 -10.76 11.49
N THR A 43 -8.88 -10.65 12.77
CA THR A 43 -7.96 -10.96 13.88
C THR A 43 -8.64 -11.87 14.89
N VAL A 44 -7.90 -12.82 15.46
CA VAL A 44 -8.36 -13.68 16.55
C VAL A 44 -7.34 -13.72 17.67
N THR A 45 -7.81 -13.64 18.93
CA THR A 45 -6.96 -13.86 20.09
C THR A 45 -6.72 -15.35 20.29
N ALA A 46 -5.46 -15.76 20.47
CA ALA A 46 -5.06 -17.15 20.63
C ALA A 46 -4.19 -17.36 21.87
N GLN A 47 -4.28 -18.55 22.45
CA GLN A 47 -3.49 -18.97 23.62
C GLN A 47 -2.62 -20.16 23.24
N VAL A 48 -1.33 -20.10 23.61
CA VAL A 48 -0.39 -21.22 23.49
C VAL A 48 0.02 -21.62 24.91
N TRP A 49 -0.61 -22.66 25.43
CA TRP A 49 -0.40 -23.11 26.81
C TRP A 49 0.91 -23.88 26.98
N ASP A 50 1.49 -23.81 28.17
CA ASP A 50 2.75 -24.48 28.56
C ASP A 50 3.90 -24.23 27.55
N TYR A 51 3.97 -23.00 27.03
CA TYR A 51 4.91 -22.64 25.95
C TYR A 51 6.31 -22.33 26.49
N THR A 52 7.30 -23.06 25.98
CA THR A 52 8.73 -22.90 26.27
C THR A 52 9.59 -22.69 25.03
N GLY A 53 8.94 -22.45 23.88
CA GLY A 53 9.63 -22.27 22.59
C GLY A 53 10.24 -20.87 22.41
N PRO A 54 10.88 -20.60 21.26
CA PRO A 54 11.67 -19.40 21.01
C PRO A 54 10.83 -18.16 20.60
N ILE A 55 9.56 -18.32 20.23
CA ILE A 55 8.73 -17.21 19.76
C ILE A 55 8.40 -16.27 20.91
N GLY A 56 8.59 -14.98 20.70
CA GLY A 56 8.37 -13.94 21.70
C GLY A 56 8.05 -12.58 21.10
N PRO A 57 8.01 -11.52 21.93
CA PRO A 57 7.62 -10.17 21.47
C PRO A 57 8.41 -9.61 20.30
N GLY A 58 9.66 -10.06 20.08
CA GLY A 58 10.48 -9.68 18.93
C GLY A 58 10.04 -10.28 17.58
N ASP A 59 9.03 -11.16 17.59
CA ASP A 59 8.51 -11.79 16.38
C ASP A 59 7.18 -11.18 15.93
N VAL A 60 6.75 -10.08 16.54
CA VAL A 60 5.57 -9.31 16.07
C VAL A 60 5.79 -8.85 14.64
N GLY A 61 4.76 -8.99 13.81
CA GLY A 61 4.79 -8.68 12.37
C GLY A 61 5.29 -9.83 11.47
N LYS A 62 5.82 -10.91 12.06
CA LYS A 62 6.23 -12.09 11.28
C LYS A 62 5.06 -13.02 11.01
N VAL A 63 5.21 -13.84 9.97
CA VAL A 63 4.29 -14.93 9.65
C VAL A 63 4.66 -16.17 10.43
N ALA A 64 3.65 -16.86 10.96
CA ALA A 64 3.82 -18.14 11.63
C ALA A 64 2.84 -19.16 11.07
N TRP A 65 3.32 -20.41 10.89
CA TRP A 65 2.45 -21.57 10.70
C TRP A 65 1.89 -22.00 12.04
N ILE A 66 0.58 -22.18 12.10
CA ILE A 66 -0.17 -22.45 13.32
C ILE A 66 -1.16 -23.58 13.08
N SER A 67 -1.26 -24.48 14.05
CA SER A 67 -2.32 -25.48 14.15
C SER A 67 -3.02 -25.38 15.49
N GLY A 68 -4.36 -25.37 15.48
CA GLY A 68 -5.13 -25.13 16.70
C GLY A 68 -6.60 -25.50 16.59
N LEU A 69 -7.34 -25.07 17.61
CA LEU A 69 -8.79 -25.23 17.75
C LEU A 69 -9.42 -23.86 17.96
N ALA A 70 -10.37 -23.50 17.13
CA ALA A 70 -11.18 -22.32 17.32
C ALA A 70 -12.17 -22.54 18.49
N SER A 71 -12.35 -21.52 19.30
CA SER A 71 -13.23 -21.54 20.47
C SER A 71 -13.90 -20.17 20.64
N GLU A 72 -14.80 -20.09 21.60
CA GLU A 72 -15.45 -18.85 21.98
C GLU A 72 -15.28 -18.63 23.49
N TYR A 73 -14.97 -17.40 23.88
CA TYR A 73 -14.90 -17.01 25.28
C TYR A 73 -15.69 -15.72 25.51
N ARG A 74 -16.74 -15.79 26.34
CA ARG A 74 -17.63 -14.64 26.62
C ARG A 74 -18.22 -13.98 25.38
N GLY A 75 -18.56 -14.76 24.36
CA GLY A 75 -19.12 -14.25 23.10
C GLY A 75 -18.10 -13.70 22.11
N ALA A 76 -16.78 -13.77 22.42
CA ALA A 76 -15.71 -13.35 21.52
C ALA A 76 -14.96 -14.56 20.95
N PRO A 77 -14.64 -14.56 19.64
CA PRO A 77 -13.82 -15.59 19.02
C PRO A 77 -12.45 -15.69 19.69
N GLN A 78 -12.02 -16.90 19.99
CA GLN A 78 -10.68 -17.23 20.49
C GLN A 78 -10.12 -18.47 19.83
N ALA A 79 -8.84 -18.73 20.01
CA ALA A 79 -8.22 -19.97 19.56
C ALA A 79 -7.27 -20.54 20.64
N THR A 80 -7.20 -21.87 20.69
CA THR A 80 -6.15 -22.59 21.41
C THR A 80 -5.17 -23.15 20.38
N VAL A 81 -3.91 -22.74 20.48
CA VAL A 81 -2.85 -23.15 19.58
C VAL A 81 -2.12 -24.34 20.14
N TYR A 82 -1.97 -25.40 19.36
CA TYR A 82 -1.26 -26.62 19.72
C TYR A 82 0.17 -26.67 19.19
N ARG A 83 0.36 -26.10 17.98
CA ARG A 83 1.67 -26.02 17.34
C ARG A 83 1.84 -24.64 16.71
N ILE A 84 3.04 -24.10 16.86
CA ILE A 84 3.43 -22.83 16.27
C ILE A 84 4.91 -22.85 15.87
N ARG A 85 5.23 -22.36 14.69
CA ARG A 85 6.58 -22.05 14.26
C ARG A 85 6.56 -20.81 13.36
N LEU A 86 7.66 -20.10 13.28
CA LEU A 86 7.80 -19.04 12.28
C LEU A 86 7.79 -19.65 10.86
N ALA A 87 7.32 -18.88 9.91
CA ALA A 87 7.41 -19.24 8.49
C ALA A 87 8.87 -19.20 8.04
N GLU A 88 9.24 -20.12 7.15
CA GLU A 88 10.55 -20.25 6.52
C GLU A 88 10.47 -19.86 5.04
N GLU A 89 11.61 -19.57 4.40
CA GLU A 89 11.67 -19.15 2.99
C GLU A 89 11.00 -20.10 2.00
N ASN A 90 10.99 -21.40 2.31
CA ASN A 90 10.43 -22.44 1.46
C ASN A 90 8.97 -22.79 1.77
N ASP A 91 8.36 -22.09 2.71
CA ASP A 91 6.95 -22.29 3.04
C ASP A 91 6.03 -21.74 1.93
N ASP A 92 5.08 -22.57 1.50
CA ASP A 92 4.12 -22.20 0.45
C ASP A 92 2.88 -21.54 1.08
N PHE A 93 2.89 -20.21 1.11
CA PHE A 93 1.71 -19.40 1.47
C PHE A 93 1.61 -18.15 0.57
N ARG A 94 0.38 -17.73 0.30
CA ARG A 94 0.14 -16.52 -0.49
C ARG A 94 0.01 -15.31 0.43
N VAL A 95 0.74 -14.24 0.13
CA VAL A 95 0.65 -12.97 0.87
C VAL A 95 -0.79 -12.43 0.85
N SER A 96 -1.51 -12.63 -0.26
CA SER A 96 -2.93 -12.25 -0.41
C SER A 96 -3.90 -12.97 0.53
N ASP A 97 -3.50 -14.08 1.15
CA ASP A 97 -4.32 -14.75 2.17
C ASP A 97 -4.10 -14.14 3.57
N LEU A 98 -2.99 -13.42 3.75
CA LEU A 98 -2.58 -12.84 5.03
C LEU A 98 -2.92 -11.36 5.16
N VAL A 99 -2.82 -10.61 4.07
CA VAL A 99 -3.07 -9.16 4.05
C VAL A 99 -3.91 -8.79 2.83
N ALA A 100 -4.65 -7.68 2.92
CA ALA A 100 -5.32 -7.14 1.76
C ALA A 100 -4.30 -6.81 0.66
N THR A 101 -4.63 -7.16 -0.57
CA THR A 101 -3.80 -6.91 -1.76
C THR A 101 -4.62 -6.22 -2.82
N ALA A 102 -3.98 -5.44 -3.68
CA ALA A 102 -4.61 -4.76 -4.80
C ALA A 102 -5.44 -5.75 -5.63
N PRO A 103 -6.71 -5.45 -5.94
CA PRO A 103 -7.58 -6.30 -6.74
C PRO A 103 -7.25 -6.21 -8.25
N ILE A 104 -5.98 -6.32 -8.60
CA ILE A 104 -5.46 -6.24 -9.97
C ILE A 104 -4.55 -7.43 -10.30
N GLU A 105 -4.39 -7.71 -11.58
CA GLU A 105 -3.40 -8.65 -12.10
C GLU A 105 -2.00 -8.01 -12.06
N MET A 106 -1.30 -8.16 -10.94
CA MET A 106 -0.05 -7.44 -10.63
C MET A 106 0.99 -7.48 -11.77
N ASP A 107 1.26 -8.68 -12.32
CA ASP A 107 2.26 -8.84 -13.37
C ASP A 107 1.83 -8.17 -14.69
N LYS A 108 0.58 -8.36 -15.11
CA LYS A 108 0.04 -7.70 -16.30
C LYS A 108 0.00 -6.18 -16.17
N THR A 109 -0.32 -5.69 -14.98
CA THR A 109 -0.34 -4.24 -14.71
C THR A 109 1.06 -3.67 -14.75
N TRP A 110 2.03 -4.38 -14.20
CA TRP A 110 3.44 -4.02 -14.28
C TRP A 110 3.96 -4.00 -15.71
N ASP A 111 3.70 -5.06 -16.48
CA ASP A 111 4.13 -5.15 -17.89
C ASP A 111 3.54 -4.01 -18.71
N TRP A 112 2.23 -3.74 -18.55
CA TRP A 112 1.58 -2.60 -19.19
C TRP A 112 2.23 -1.25 -18.83
N LEU A 113 2.59 -1.05 -17.56
CA LEU A 113 3.25 0.18 -17.09
C LEU A 113 4.64 0.33 -17.73
N VAL A 114 5.43 -0.74 -17.78
CA VAL A 114 6.76 -0.76 -18.43
C VAL A 114 6.63 -0.48 -19.93
N ASP A 115 5.68 -1.10 -20.62
CA ASP A 115 5.42 -0.88 -22.04
C ASP A 115 4.97 0.58 -22.30
N THR A 116 4.14 1.15 -21.44
CA THR A 116 3.71 2.54 -21.51
C THR A 116 4.91 3.49 -21.39
N VAL A 117 5.81 3.24 -20.44
CA VAL A 117 7.07 4.02 -20.33
C VAL A 117 7.94 3.88 -21.57
N ALA A 118 8.06 2.68 -22.12
CA ALA A 118 8.82 2.46 -23.35
C ALA A 118 8.22 3.20 -24.56
N SER A 119 6.93 3.51 -24.54
CA SER A 119 6.21 4.25 -25.60
C SER A 119 6.38 5.77 -25.54
N LEU A 120 7.02 6.33 -24.50
CA LEU A 120 7.25 7.77 -24.41
C LEU A 120 8.12 8.23 -25.58
N GLU A 121 7.66 9.27 -26.29
CA GLU A 121 8.36 9.80 -27.48
C GLU A 121 9.62 10.58 -27.06
N ASP A 122 9.53 11.35 -25.96
CA ASP A 122 10.67 12.07 -25.42
C ASP A 122 11.67 11.09 -24.76
N GLY A 123 12.87 11.02 -25.34
CA GLY A 123 13.94 10.12 -24.90
C GLY A 123 14.48 10.41 -23.52
N ASP A 124 14.48 11.68 -23.10
CA ASP A 124 14.98 12.10 -21.80
C ASP A 124 14.04 11.66 -20.68
N TYR A 125 12.74 11.96 -20.82
CA TYR A 125 11.72 11.52 -19.85
C TYR A 125 11.64 9.99 -19.78
N ARG A 126 11.72 9.31 -20.94
CA ARG A 126 11.77 7.85 -21.00
C ARG A 126 12.96 7.28 -20.22
N ALA A 127 14.15 7.84 -20.43
CA ALA A 127 15.36 7.37 -19.74
C ALA A 127 15.27 7.54 -18.21
N VAL A 128 14.78 8.69 -17.72
CA VAL A 128 14.57 8.91 -16.28
C VAL A 128 13.58 7.88 -15.73
N CYS A 129 12.43 7.68 -16.38
CA CYS A 129 11.43 6.71 -15.95
C CYS A 129 11.96 5.29 -15.90
N GLN A 130 12.71 4.84 -16.92
CA GLN A 130 13.28 3.49 -16.97
C GLN A 130 14.30 3.26 -15.84
N GLU A 131 15.21 4.19 -15.58
CA GLU A 131 16.18 4.09 -14.49
C GLU A 131 15.51 4.12 -13.11
N MET A 132 14.48 4.94 -12.93
CA MET A 132 13.69 4.99 -11.70
C MET A 132 12.92 3.68 -11.49
N LEU A 133 12.30 3.09 -12.54
CA LEU A 133 11.68 1.77 -12.48
C LEU A 133 12.71 0.69 -12.12
N GLY A 134 13.92 0.75 -12.68
CA GLY A 134 15.01 -0.16 -12.31
C GLY A 134 15.41 -0.06 -10.84
N THR A 135 15.34 1.13 -10.27
CA THR A 135 15.73 1.40 -8.88
C THR A 135 14.63 1.01 -7.88
N TYR A 136 13.40 1.42 -8.14
CA TYR A 136 12.29 1.35 -7.18
C TYR A 136 11.21 0.33 -7.54
N GLY A 137 11.24 -0.26 -8.75
CA GLY A 137 10.15 -1.07 -9.27
C GLY A 137 9.76 -2.28 -8.40
N LYS A 138 10.73 -2.87 -7.71
CA LYS A 138 10.43 -3.96 -6.79
C LYS A 138 9.57 -3.49 -5.60
N GLN A 139 9.92 -2.33 -5.03
CA GLN A 139 9.15 -1.75 -3.93
C GLN A 139 7.80 -1.23 -4.40
N LEU A 140 7.74 -0.54 -5.56
CA LEU A 140 6.50 -0.04 -6.17
C LEU A 140 5.42 -1.13 -6.29
N ARG A 141 5.83 -2.35 -6.63
CA ARG A 141 4.92 -3.50 -6.76
C ARG A 141 4.39 -4.03 -5.42
N LEU A 142 5.02 -3.68 -4.31
CA LEU A 142 4.71 -4.27 -3.01
C LEU A 142 4.02 -3.31 -2.06
N ILE A 143 4.42 -2.04 -2.05
CA ILE A 143 3.97 -1.12 -1.02
C ILE A 143 2.55 -0.59 -1.26
N PRO A 144 1.83 -0.23 -0.18
CA PRO A 144 0.60 0.54 -0.25
C PRO A 144 0.85 1.97 -0.75
N ALA A 145 -0.17 2.61 -1.31
CA ALA A 145 -0.10 4.03 -1.66
C ALA A 145 -0.21 4.94 -0.42
N ALA A 146 -0.85 4.45 0.66
CA ALA A 146 -0.99 5.20 1.92
C ALA A 146 -0.93 4.25 3.12
N LYS A 147 -0.69 4.80 4.32
CA LYS A 147 -0.64 4.03 5.56
C LYS A 147 -2.02 3.52 6.01
N SER A 148 -3.08 4.29 5.80
CA SER A 148 -4.40 4.00 6.40
C SER A 148 -5.59 4.66 5.70
N VAL A 149 -5.39 5.22 4.51
CA VAL A 149 -6.46 5.85 3.73
C VAL A 149 -6.65 5.06 2.44
N HIS A 150 -6.91 5.62 1.29
CA HIS A 150 -7.06 4.93 0.01
C HIS A 150 -5.82 4.08 -0.35
N HIS A 151 -6.04 2.93 -1.04
CA HIS A 151 -4.99 2.00 -1.49
C HIS A 151 -4.02 1.54 -0.38
N GLY A 152 -4.52 1.40 0.87
CA GLY A 152 -3.74 0.98 2.05
C GLY A 152 -3.37 -0.51 2.09
N PHE A 153 -3.31 -1.20 0.96
CA PHE A 153 -3.05 -2.62 0.80
C PHE A 153 -1.80 -2.88 -0.04
N VAL A 154 -1.28 -4.11 0.02
CA VAL A 154 -0.09 -4.52 -0.76
C VAL A 154 -0.35 -4.33 -2.25
N GLY A 155 0.59 -3.68 -2.94
CA GLY A 155 0.47 -3.33 -4.36
C GLY A 155 -0.43 -2.13 -4.64
N GLY A 156 -0.91 -1.44 -3.61
CA GLY A 156 -1.77 -0.25 -3.74
C GLY A 156 -1.10 0.86 -4.52
N LEU A 157 0.20 1.09 -4.32
CA LEU A 157 0.93 2.12 -5.07
C LEU A 157 1.05 1.78 -6.57
N LEU A 158 1.25 0.51 -6.93
CA LEU A 158 1.23 0.10 -8.34
C LEU A 158 -0.15 0.29 -8.96
N MET A 159 -1.22 -0.08 -8.26
CA MET A 159 -2.60 0.07 -8.72
C MET A 159 -2.93 1.54 -8.96
N HIS A 160 -2.69 2.40 -7.97
CA HIS A 160 -2.86 3.84 -8.03
C HIS A 160 -2.11 4.45 -9.22
N THR A 161 -0.80 4.21 -9.31
CA THR A 161 0.03 4.72 -10.41
C THR A 161 -0.47 4.28 -11.78
N ALA A 162 -0.85 2.99 -11.92
CA ALA A 162 -1.33 2.47 -13.19
C ALA A 162 -2.70 3.04 -13.59
N TYR A 163 -3.61 3.24 -12.65
CA TYR A 163 -4.92 3.84 -12.93
C TYR A 163 -4.77 5.31 -13.32
N MET A 164 -3.95 6.06 -12.60
CA MET A 164 -3.63 7.44 -12.97
C MET A 164 -2.95 7.54 -14.34
N MET A 165 -1.99 6.67 -14.65
CA MET A 165 -1.33 6.67 -15.97
C MET A 165 -2.30 6.38 -17.12
N ARG A 166 -3.28 5.48 -16.94
CA ARG A 166 -4.32 5.21 -17.94
C ARG A 166 -5.20 6.44 -18.19
N ALA A 167 -5.59 7.12 -17.11
CA ALA A 167 -6.36 8.35 -17.21
C ALA A 167 -5.53 9.49 -17.84
N ALA A 168 -4.26 9.62 -17.44
CA ALA A 168 -3.33 10.60 -18.02
C ALA A 168 -3.15 10.40 -19.53
N ASP A 169 -2.94 9.16 -19.98
CA ASP A 169 -2.79 8.81 -21.38
C ASP A 169 -4.06 9.15 -22.19
N PHE A 170 -5.23 8.85 -21.64
CA PHE A 170 -6.51 9.21 -22.23
C PHE A 170 -6.66 10.74 -22.39
N TYR A 171 -6.36 11.52 -21.35
CA TYR A 171 -6.47 12.97 -21.40
C TYR A 171 -5.44 13.63 -22.32
N ALA A 172 -4.21 13.10 -22.37
CA ALA A 172 -3.21 13.56 -23.32
C ALA A 172 -3.68 13.38 -24.77
N GLY A 173 -4.45 12.33 -25.07
CA GLY A 173 -5.07 12.12 -26.37
C GLY A 173 -6.22 13.10 -26.70
N LEU A 174 -6.88 13.66 -25.68
CA LEU A 174 -7.97 14.64 -25.85
C LEU A 174 -7.46 16.08 -26.03
N TYR A 175 -6.36 16.43 -25.38
CA TYR A 175 -5.85 17.80 -25.34
C TYR A 175 -4.49 17.92 -26.02
N PRO A 176 -4.43 18.36 -27.31
CA PRO A 176 -3.16 18.43 -28.07
C PRO A 176 -2.11 19.40 -27.47
N ALA A 177 -2.50 20.26 -26.53
CA ALA A 177 -1.59 21.17 -25.84
C ALA A 177 -0.81 20.48 -24.70
N VAL A 178 -1.20 19.27 -24.32
CA VAL A 178 -0.56 18.49 -23.25
C VAL A 178 0.64 17.73 -23.82
N ASP A 179 1.81 17.91 -23.22
CA ASP A 179 2.95 17.04 -23.48
C ASP A 179 2.70 15.66 -22.83
N ARG A 180 2.33 14.68 -23.66
CA ARG A 180 2.07 13.31 -23.21
C ARG A 180 3.25 12.70 -22.47
N SER A 181 4.48 12.95 -22.95
CA SER A 181 5.68 12.37 -22.33
C SER A 181 5.94 12.95 -20.95
N LEU A 182 5.80 14.26 -20.77
CA LEU A 182 5.93 14.93 -19.47
C LEU A 182 4.82 14.48 -18.51
N LEU A 183 3.55 14.47 -18.98
CA LEU A 183 2.42 14.08 -18.15
C LEU A 183 2.57 12.66 -17.63
N LEU A 184 2.87 11.68 -18.50
CA LEU A 184 3.03 10.28 -18.11
C LEU A 184 4.26 10.07 -17.21
N ALA A 185 5.38 10.75 -17.49
CA ALA A 185 6.56 10.69 -16.63
C ALA A 185 6.28 11.26 -15.24
N GLY A 186 5.65 12.44 -15.16
CA GLY A 186 5.24 13.04 -13.88
C GLY A 186 4.27 12.16 -13.12
N THR A 187 3.27 11.59 -13.81
CA THR A 187 2.30 10.67 -13.21
C THR A 187 2.96 9.40 -12.70
N LEU A 188 3.91 8.82 -13.43
CA LEU A 188 4.67 7.68 -12.94
C LEU A 188 5.44 8.00 -11.66
N LEU A 189 6.10 9.15 -11.61
CA LEU A 189 7.11 9.47 -10.62
C LEU A 189 6.57 10.20 -9.37
N HIS A 190 5.34 10.72 -9.40
CA HIS A 190 4.82 11.63 -8.37
C HIS A 190 4.94 11.05 -6.95
N ASP A 191 4.65 9.76 -6.81
CA ASP A 191 4.60 9.05 -5.53
C ASP A 191 5.73 8.00 -5.34
N PHE A 192 6.68 7.90 -6.25
CA PHE A 192 7.73 6.86 -6.23
C PHE A 192 8.50 6.82 -4.91
N CYS A 193 8.80 7.99 -4.35
CA CYS A 193 9.57 8.07 -3.11
C CYS A 193 8.79 7.77 -1.83
N LYS A 194 7.53 7.36 -1.92
CA LYS A 194 6.86 6.62 -0.85
C LYS A 194 7.61 5.33 -0.51
N CYS A 195 8.39 4.78 -1.46
CA CYS A 195 9.32 3.67 -1.22
C CYS A 195 10.44 4.01 -0.20
N GLU A 196 10.84 5.27 -0.10
CA GLU A 196 11.79 5.76 0.91
C GLU A 196 11.09 6.37 2.14
N GLU A 197 9.88 6.86 1.96
CA GLU A 197 9.08 7.46 3.02
C GLU A 197 8.62 6.41 4.03
N PHE A 198 8.25 5.22 3.57
CA PHE A 198 7.70 4.16 4.42
C PHE A 198 8.75 3.11 4.82
N VAL A 199 8.68 2.67 6.07
CA VAL A 199 9.28 1.42 6.52
C VAL A 199 8.21 0.34 6.43
N THR A 200 8.44 -0.67 5.61
CA THR A 200 7.48 -1.76 5.40
C THR A 200 7.84 -3.00 6.20
N SER A 201 6.81 -3.73 6.64
CA SER A 201 6.95 -5.07 7.17
C SER A 201 7.42 -6.05 6.08
N PRO A 202 7.89 -7.26 6.42
CA PRO A 202 8.20 -8.30 5.44
C PRO A 202 7.03 -8.66 4.50
N LEU A 203 5.79 -8.35 4.90
CA LEU A 203 4.57 -8.56 4.12
C LEU A 203 4.18 -7.36 3.24
N GLY A 204 4.99 -6.32 3.21
CA GLY A 204 4.74 -5.13 2.39
C GLY A 204 3.77 -4.10 3.00
N LEU A 205 3.29 -4.30 4.23
CA LEU A 205 2.46 -3.30 4.91
C LEU A 205 3.33 -2.20 5.54
N VAL A 206 2.82 -0.96 5.55
CA VAL A 206 3.50 0.17 6.19
C VAL A 206 3.46 0.01 7.70
N ALA A 207 4.62 -0.21 8.31
CA ALA A 207 4.78 -0.26 9.76
C ALA A 207 4.87 1.16 10.35
N GLU A 208 5.76 1.98 9.80
CA GLU A 208 6.01 3.35 10.26
C GLU A 208 6.59 4.21 9.13
N TYR A 209 6.72 5.51 9.37
CA TYR A 209 7.48 6.40 8.51
C TYR A 209 8.98 6.29 8.81
N SER A 210 9.81 6.30 7.78
CA SER A 210 11.26 6.40 7.94
C SER A 210 11.65 7.77 8.52
N LEU A 211 12.90 7.92 8.99
CA LEU A 211 13.42 9.23 9.42
C LEU A 211 13.28 10.28 8.30
N LYS A 212 13.62 9.92 7.08
CA LYS A 212 13.47 10.80 5.91
C LYS A 212 11.99 11.10 5.63
N GLY A 213 11.14 10.08 5.71
CA GLY A 213 9.70 10.25 5.53
C GLY A 213 9.07 11.22 6.52
N GLN A 214 9.46 11.13 7.80
CA GLN A 214 8.99 12.03 8.86
C GLN A 214 9.44 13.48 8.68
N LEU A 215 10.67 13.71 8.23
CA LEU A 215 11.28 15.03 8.17
C LEU A 215 11.12 15.73 6.82
N LEU A 216 11.08 14.99 5.72
CA LEU A 216 11.10 15.53 4.36
C LEU A 216 9.82 15.22 3.58
N GLY A 217 9.23 14.04 3.78
CA GLY A 217 8.10 13.55 2.99
C GLY A 217 8.46 13.15 1.56
N HIS A 218 7.57 12.40 0.89
CA HIS A 218 7.82 11.86 -0.46
C HIS A 218 7.95 12.93 -1.54
N LEU A 219 7.30 14.11 -1.40
CA LEU A 219 7.43 15.22 -2.35
C LEU A 219 8.88 15.67 -2.51
N VAL A 220 9.52 15.97 -1.37
CA VAL A 220 10.92 16.45 -1.35
C VAL A 220 11.87 15.32 -1.76
N LEU A 221 11.67 14.11 -1.22
CA LEU A 221 12.48 12.95 -1.58
C LEU A 221 12.36 12.62 -3.07
N GLY A 222 11.16 12.74 -3.65
CA GLY A 222 10.90 12.51 -5.07
C GLY A 222 11.58 13.53 -5.96
N ALA A 223 11.44 14.81 -5.65
CA ALA A 223 12.10 15.88 -6.40
C ALA A 223 13.64 15.74 -6.35
N GLU A 224 14.21 15.41 -5.17
CA GLU A 224 15.64 15.14 -5.02
C GLU A 224 16.09 13.92 -5.83
N ALA A 225 15.33 12.82 -5.80
CA ALA A 225 15.65 11.60 -6.53
C ALA A 225 15.65 11.85 -8.05
N VAL A 226 14.66 12.58 -8.56
CA VAL A 226 14.58 12.97 -9.98
C VAL A 226 15.76 13.89 -10.35
N SER A 227 16.08 14.88 -9.52
CA SER A 227 17.23 15.76 -9.78
C SER A 227 18.54 14.97 -9.91
N ARG A 228 18.83 14.08 -8.97
CA ARG A 228 20.02 13.22 -9.02
C ARG A 228 20.04 12.29 -10.24
N MET A 229 18.88 11.76 -10.62
CA MET A 229 18.78 10.91 -11.80
C MET A 229 18.99 11.70 -13.08
N ALA A 230 18.42 12.90 -13.18
CA ALA A 230 18.61 13.80 -14.31
C ALA A 230 20.09 14.19 -14.48
N ASP A 231 20.80 14.51 -13.38
CA ASP A 231 22.25 14.79 -13.41
C ASP A 231 23.04 13.58 -13.91
N LYS A 232 22.74 12.38 -13.39
CA LYS A 232 23.38 11.11 -13.81
C LYS A 232 23.22 10.84 -15.30
N LEU A 233 22.04 11.16 -15.85
CA LEU A 233 21.69 10.90 -17.24
C LEU A 233 21.98 12.09 -18.18
N HIS A 234 22.50 13.19 -17.64
CA HIS A 234 22.74 14.44 -18.38
C HIS A 234 21.48 15.01 -19.07
N ILE A 235 20.33 14.92 -18.37
CA ILE A 235 19.06 15.46 -18.84
C ILE A 235 19.12 17.01 -18.83
N PRO A 236 18.55 17.70 -19.85
CA PRO A 236 18.46 19.16 -19.83
C PRO A 236 17.79 19.69 -18.56
N GLU A 237 18.34 20.78 -18.02
CA GLU A 237 17.89 21.39 -16.75
C GLU A 237 16.40 21.69 -16.74
N GLU A 238 15.86 22.28 -17.82
CA GLU A 238 14.43 22.60 -17.95
C GLU A 238 13.55 21.36 -17.76
N LYS A 239 13.90 20.23 -18.39
CA LYS A 239 13.15 18.96 -18.25
C LYS A 239 13.23 18.39 -16.83
N SER A 240 14.41 18.47 -16.20
CA SER A 240 14.58 18.06 -14.80
C SER A 240 13.71 18.90 -13.87
N VAL A 241 13.69 20.21 -14.06
CA VAL A 241 12.89 21.16 -13.26
C VAL A 241 11.39 20.90 -13.46
N LEU A 242 10.95 20.63 -14.69
CA LEU A 242 9.54 20.28 -14.96
C LEU A 242 9.10 19.02 -14.25
N LEU A 243 9.90 17.93 -14.28
CA LEU A 243 9.58 16.71 -13.53
C LEU A 243 9.54 16.94 -12.02
N GLN A 244 10.51 17.69 -11.48
CA GLN A 244 10.50 18.08 -10.06
C GLN A 244 9.26 18.90 -9.71
N HIS A 245 8.86 19.84 -10.59
CA HIS A 245 7.65 20.64 -10.40
C HIS A 245 6.39 19.75 -10.38
N MET A 246 6.29 18.77 -11.29
CA MET A 246 5.19 17.79 -11.28
C MET A 246 5.05 17.12 -9.92
N ILE A 247 6.16 16.67 -9.33
CA ILE A 247 6.18 15.99 -8.03
C ILE A 247 5.82 16.97 -6.90
N LEU A 248 6.42 18.15 -6.85
CA LEU A 248 6.22 19.11 -5.75
C LEU A 248 4.82 19.72 -5.73
N SER A 249 4.09 19.71 -6.84
CA SER A 249 2.79 20.33 -7.02
C SER A 249 1.61 19.38 -7.11
N HIS A 250 1.82 18.04 -7.16
CA HIS A 250 0.73 17.11 -7.50
C HIS A 250 -0.43 17.10 -6.47
N HIS A 251 -0.22 17.50 -5.22
CA HIS A 251 -1.31 17.68 -4.26
C HIS A 251 -2.18 18.92 -4.55
N GLY A 252 -1.86 19.72 -5.58
CA GLY A 252 -2.61 20.89 -6.04
C GLY A 252 -2.43 22.12 -5.16
N GLU A 253 -3.06 22.16 -4.00
CA GLU A 253 -3.04 23.31 -3.11
C GLU A 253 -2.12 23.09 -1.89
N PRO A 254 -1.48 24.16 -1.36
CA PRO A 254 -0.65 24.07 -0.15
C PRO A 254 -1.40 23.53 1.07
N GLU A 255 -2.70 23.80 1.17
CA GLU A 255 -3.58 23.29 2.23
C GLU A 255 -3.68 21.76 2.22
N PHE A 256 -3.43 21.13 1.07
CA PHE A 256 -3.39 19.68 0.89
C PHE A 256 -1.97 19.10 0.91
N GLY A 257 -0.96 19.95 1.12
CA GLY A 257 0.43 19.56 1.29
C GLY A 257 1.33 19.80 0.07
N ALA A 258 0.82 20.40 -1.02
CA ALA A 258 1.66 20.80 -2.14
C ALA A 258 2.73 21.81 -1.71
N ALA A 259 3.98 21.59 -2.12
CA ALA A 259 5.05 22.55 -1.84
C ALA A 259 4.91 23.85 -2.67
N VAL A 260 4.39 23.71 -3.89
CA VAL A 260 4.04 24.80 -4.82
C VAL A 260 2.77 24.42 -5.56
N ARG A 261 2.03 25.43 -6.05
CA ARG A 261 0.86 25.17 -6.92
C ARG A 261 1.29 24.73 -8.30
N PRO A 262 0.46 23.92 -9.01
CA PRO A 262 0.67 23.59 -10.41
C PRO A 262 0.80 24.86 -11.29
N MET A 263 1.81 24.90 -12.16
CA MET A 263 2.08 26.04 -13.05
C MET A 263 2.22 25.65 -14.53
N CYS A 264 2.02 24.37 -14.88
CA CYS A 264 1.90 23.93 -16.26
C CYS A 264 0.67 23.02 -16.42
N ILE A 265 0.23 22.84 -17.64
CA ILE A 265 -1.01 22.11 -17.94
C ILE A 265 -0.91 20.65 -17.46
N GLU A 266 0.26 20.03 -17.57
CA GLU A 266 0.52 18.66 -17.12
C GLU A 266 0.45 18.53 -15.60
N SER A 267 1.02 19.48 -14.85
CA SER A 267 0.98 19.46 -13.38
C SER A 267 -0.42 19.72 -12.85
N GLU A 268 -1.18 20.62 -13.47
CA GLU A 268 -2.59 20.85 -13.15
C GLU A 268 -3.41 19.58 -13.38
N LEU A 269 -3.24 18.94 -14.54
CA LEU A 269 -3.95 17.72 -14.86
C LEU A 269 -3.57 16.57 -13.92
N LEU A 270 -2.27 16.41 -13.59
CA LEU A 270 -1.81 15.41 -12.63
C LEU A 270 -2.49 15.56 -11.26
N SER A 271 -2.60 16.80 -10.75
CA SER A 271 -3.22 17.05 -9.44
C SER A 271 -4.70 16.64 -9.41
N TYR A 272 -5.44 16.87 -10.50
CA TYR A 272 -6.82 16.40 -10.60
C TYR A 272 -6.93 14.88 -10.75
N LEU A 273 -6.02 14.24 -11.47
CA LEU A 273 -6.01 12.78 -11.62
C LEU A 273 -5.76 12.09 -10.29
N ASP A 274 -4.82 12.59 -9.50
CA ASP A 274 -4.54 12.09 -8.15
C ASP A 274 -5.76 12.26 -7.23
N LEU A 275 -6.38 13.43 -7.24
CA LEU A 275 -7.62 13.70 -6.50
C LEU A 275 -8.77 12.77 -6.94
N ILE A 276 -8.92 12.51 -8.23
CA ILE A 276 -9.97 11.63 -8.75
C ILE A 276 -9.73 10.20 -8.27
N ASP A 277 -8.52 9.65 -8.48
CA ASP A 277 -8.21 8.26 -8.14
C ASP A 277 -8.36 8.02 -6.64
N SER A 278 -7.76 8.87 -5.80
CA SER A 278 -7.88 8.76 -4.35
C SER A 278 -9.33 8.83 -3.85
N ARG A 279 -10.15 9.70 -4.45
CA ARG A 279 -11.58 9.78 -4.08
C ARG A 279 -12.39 8.59 -4.56
N MET A 280 -12.14 8.09 -5.77
CA MET A 280 -12.85 6.91 -6.28
C MET A 280 -12.57 5.68 -5.42
N GLU A 281 -11.34 5.50 -4.96
CA GLU A 281 -11.02 4.42 -4.03
C GLU A 281 -11.79 4.55 -2.70
N ILE A 282 -11.78 5.74 -2.08
CA ILE A 282 -12.56 5.99 -0.85
C ILE A 282 -14.06 5.70 -1.07
N TYR A 283 -14.62 6.08 -2.21
CA TYR A 283 -16.01 5.76 -2.52
C TYR A 283 -16.21 4.26 -2.66
N THR A 284 -15.35 3.55 -3.38
CA THR A 284 -15.45 2.10 -3.63
C THR A 284 -15.42 1.33 -2.31
N GLU A 285 -14.42 1.57 -1.46
CA GLU A 285 -14.30 0.93 -0.15
C GLU A 285 -15.54 1.14 0.72
N ASN A 286 -16.02 2.39 0.79
CA ASN A 286 -17.19 2.70 1.64
C ASN A 286 -18.52 2.21 1.06
N MET A 287 -18.64 2.07 -0.27
CA MET A 287 -19.83 1.49 -0.90
C MET A 287 -19.92 -0.01 -0.64
N GLU A 288 -18.81 -0.74 -0.60
CA GLU A 288 -18.80 -2.17 -0.26
C GLU A 288 -19.37 -2.44 1.15
N GLU A 289 -19.11 -1.54 2.10
CA GLU A 289 -19.58 -1.65 3.49
C GLU A 289 -20.99 -1.08 3.71
N THR A 290 -21.52 -0.30 2.76
CA THR A 290 -22.80 0.39 2.88
C THR A 290 -23.91 -0.41 2.18
N PRO A 291 -24.99 -0.82 2.86
CA PRO A 291 -26.10 -1.53 2.19
C PRO A 291 -26.70 -0.70 1.06
N VAL A 292 -27.04 -1.37 -0.05
CA VAL A 292 -27.70 -0.74 -1.21
C VAL A 292 -28.99 -0.04 -0.78
N GLY A 293 -29.25 1.13 -1.32
CA GLY A 293 -30.42 1.97 -0.99
C GLY A 293 -30.27 2.78 0.30
N THR A 294 -29.08 2.81 0.91
CA THR A 294 -28.83 3.53 2.18
C THR A 294 -27.69 4.53 2.07
N PHE A 295 -27.57 5.39 3.08
CA PHE A 295 -26.43 6.28 3.26
C PHE A 295 -25.38 5.65 4.20
N SER A 296 -24.11 5.83 3.89
CA SER A 296 -23.02 5.51 4.80
C SER A 296 -23.06 6.34 6.10
N GLY A 297 -22.20 6.02 7.05
CA GLY A 297 -21.77 6.96 8.08
C GLY A 297 -21.05 8.18 7.47
N LYS A 298 -20.68 9.18 8.31
CA LYS A 298 -19.84 10.29 7.85
C LYS A 298 -18.43 9.76 7.57
N ILE A 299 -17.97 9.90 6.33
CA ILE A 299 -16.62 9.54 5.89
C ILE A 299 -15.72 10.74 6.15
N PHE A 300 -14.74 10.59 7.03
CA PHE A 300 -13.87 11.69 7.46
C PHE A 300 -13.08 12.30 6.28
N ALA A 301 -12.50 11.47 5.43
CA ALA A 301 -11.69 11.90 4.28
C ALA A 301 -12.49 12.67 3.22
N LEU A 302 -13.82 12.49 3.16
CA LEU A 302 -14.71 13.20 2.24
C LEU A 302 -15.49 14.32 2.91
N ASP A 303 -15.47 14.41 4.24
CA ASP A 303 -16.30 15.29 5.09
C ASP A 303 -17.81 15.18 4.81
N LYS A 304 -18.27 14.04 4.31
CA LYS A 304 -19.69 13.81 3.94
C LYS A 304 -20.08 12.34 4.06
N ARG A 305 -21.37 12.09 3.92
CA ARG A 305 -21.95 10.75 3.72
C ARG A 305 -22.08 10.48 2.22
N ILE A 306 -22.05 9.22 1.82
CA ILE A 306 -22.33 8.80 0.45
C ILE A 306 -23.59 7.93 0.42
N TYR A 307 -24.30 7.93 -0.72
CA TYR A 307 -25.46 7.08 -0.96
C TYR A 307 -25.05 5.93 -1.86
N ASN A 308 -25.29 4.70 -1.41
CA ASN A 308 -25.07 3.51 -2.23
C ASN A 308 -26.36 3.20 -3.00
N HIS A 309 -26.33 3.37 -4.32
CA HIS A 309 -27.50 3.21 -5.21
C HIS A 309 -27.44 1.92 -6.06
N ALA A 310 -26.35 1.16 -5.99
CA ALA A 310 -26.14 -0.01 -6.87
C ALA A 310 -25.50 -1.19 -6.11
#